data_4723c84c4389e17f03668b39b8551014
#
_entry.id   4723c84c4389e17f03668b39b8551014
#
_cell.length_a   1.000
_cell.length_b   1.000
_cell.length_c   1.000
_cell.angle_alpha   90.00
_cell.angle_beta   90.00
_cell.angle_gamma   90.00
#
_symmetry.space_group_name_H-M   'P 1'
#
loop_
_entity.id
_entity.type
_entity.pdbx_description
1 polymer ?
#
loop_
_entity_poly.entity_id
_entity_poly.type
_entity_poly.pdbx_seq_one_letter_code
_entity_poly.pdbx_strand_id
1 'polypeptide(L)'
;MSLALVYSRALSGMNAPLVEVEAHLANGLPHFNIVGLPDTEVKESRDRVRAAIIQSGFDFPAKKITVNLAPADLPKESGRFDLPIALGILAASGQINPEKLAQYEFAGELALSGLLRPVRGALVMAWQGMQAGRSFVLPQENAEQAAVMRGIAVYGARSLGEVAAHLNGIEPLTQTECKLTQRLSEQSKIPDLADVKGQHTARLALEIAAAGGHSLLMMGPPGTGKSMLSQRLPGILPPLTEDELVEVLALRSLLPNHQQQLDSNRPFRSPHHSASSAAMVGGGSDPHPGEISLAHHGVLFLDELPEFDRKVLEVLREPLENGEIHISRAARQAVYPAKFQLVAAMNPCPCGYLGHPSTPCRCTPESVARYRNKISGPLLDRIDLTIEVPSLSAAELMQQEAGESSATVLERVTAARKIQYNRQGKVNAELSVGELDGKARIQKEAQEALGTMLEKLSLSARSFHRIMRVARTLADLAGDEEVRKTHVMKAIGFRRAL
;
A
#
# COMPACT_ATOMS: atom_id res chain seq x y z
N MET A 1 22.28 -9.10 -38.77
CA MET A 1 23.14 -8.82 -37.59
C MET A 1 23.27 -10.11 -36.80
N SER A 2 24.39 -10.35 -36.14
CA SER A 2 24.53 -11.55 -35.27
C SER A 2 24.23 -11.27 -33.78
N LEU A 3 24.00 -10.01 -33.43
CA LEU A 3 23.74 -9.53 -32.07
C LEU A 3 22.57 -8.53 -32.09
N ALA A 4 21.65 -8.66 -31.15
CA ALA A 4 20.58 -7.71 -30.90
C ALA A 4 20.46 -7.42 -29.39
N LEU A 5 20.08 -6.17 -29.04
CA LEU A 5 19.89 -5.70 -27.72
C LEU A 5 18.42 -5.29 -27.51
N VAL A 6 17.77 -5.80 -26.45
CA VAL A 6 16.39 -5.51 -26.08
C VAL A 6 16.37 -5.13 -24.60
N TYR A 7 15.57 -4.16 -24.23
CA TYR A 7 15.45 -3.68 -22.85
C TYR A 7 14.23 -4.28 -22.13
N SER A 8 14.44 -4.69 -20.89
CA SER A 8 13.42 -5.20 -19.99
C SER A 8 13.72 -4.77 -18.56
N ARG A 9 12.92 -5.22 -17.59
CA ARG A 9 13.15 -4.93 -16.16
C ARG A 9 12.96 -6.15 -15.30
N ALA A 10 13.77 -6.27 -14.25
CA ALA A 10 13.58 -7.23 -13.17
C ALA A 10 12.93 -6.54 -11.97
N LEU A 11 12.10 -7.24 -11.21
CA LEU A 11 11.50 -6.70 -9.99
C LEU A 11 12.44 -6.87 -8.78
N SER A 12 12.50 -5.83 -7.96
CA SER A 12 13.19 -5.85 -6.66
C SER A 12 12.40 -4.97 -5.67
N GLY A 13 11.38 -5.54 -5.01
CA GLY A 13 10.44 -4.78 -4.20
C GLY A 13 9.67 -3.75 -5.05
N MET A 14 9.70 -2.49 -4.66
CA MET A 14 9.12 -1.35 -5.40
C MET A 14 10.03 -0.81 -6.50
N ASN A 15 11.21 -1.41 -6.72
CA ASN A 15 12.12 -1.04 -7.78
C ASN A 15 12.06 -2.05 -8.93
N ALA A 16 12.38 -1.59 -10.12
CA ALA A 16 12.51 -2.44 -11.30
C ALA A 16 13.76 -2.06 -12.08
N PRO A 17 14.96 -2.49 -11.63
CA PRO A 17 16.19 -2.21 -12.32
C PRO A 17 16.17 -2.72 -13.77
N LEU A 18 16.86 -1.98 -14.64
CA LEU A 18 16.98 -2.30 -16.06
C LEU A 18 17.69 -3.65 -16.26
N VAL A 19 17.17 -4.43 -17.19
CA VAL A 19 17.79 -5.66 -17.69
C VAL A 19 18.01 -5.51 -19.19
N GLU A 20 19.26 -5.65 -19.60
CA GLU A 20 19.65 -5.73 -21.02
C GLU A 20 19.61 -7.18 -21.47
N VAL A 21 18.80 -7.46 -22.48
CA VAL A 21 18.64 -8.79 -23.08
C VAL A 21 19.41 -8.81 -24.39
N GLU A 22 20.60 -9.41 -24.37
CA GLU A 22 21.51 -9.51 -25.51
C GLU A 22 21.34 -10.88 -26.18
N ALA A 23 20.84 -10.91 -27.42
CA ALA A 23 20.69 -12.14 -28.19
C ALA A 23 21.79 -12.23 -29.27
N HIS A 24 22.59 -13.27 -29.16
CA HIS A 24 23.68 -13.53 -30.09
C HIS A 24 23.48 -14.84 -30.85
N LEU A 25 23.59 -14.77 -32.21
CA LEU A 25 23.52 -15.90 -33.11
C LEU A 25 24.89 -16.21 -33.69
N ALA A 26 25.44 -17.40 -33.39
CA ALA A 26 26.71 -17.87 -33.90
C ALA A 26 26.51 -19.10 -34.80
N ASN A 27 27.46 -19.32 -35.74
CA ASN A 27 27.50 -20.55 -36.51
C ASN A 27 27.93 -21.71 -35.61
N GLY A 28 27.32 -22.88 -35.78
CA GLY A 28 27.61 -24.07 -34.98
C GLY A 28 26.40 -25.00 -34.85
N LEU A 29 26.55 -26.05 -34.07
CA LEU A 29 25.43 -26.96 -33.80
C LEU A 29 24.28 -26.17 -33.09
N PRO A 30 23.03 -26.40 -33.51
CA PRO A 30 21.88 -25.74 -32.94
C PRO A 30 21.82 -25.98 -31.41
N HIS A 31 21.91 -24.90 -30.67
CA HIS A 31 21.82 -24.90 -29.20
C HIS A 31 21.27 -23.59 -28.74
N PHE A 32 20.36 -23.63 -27.72
CA PHE A 32 19.79 -22.43 -27.12
C PHE A 32 20.14 -22.37 -25.63
N ASN A 33 20.89 -21.34 -25.26
CA ASN A 33 21.35 -21.13 -23.90
C ASN A 33 20.98 -19.73 -23.39
N ILE A 34 20.57 -19.63 -22.10
CA ILE A 34 20.28 -18.37 -21.40
C ILE A 34 21.27 -18.26 -20.24
N VAL A 35 21.96 -17.13 -20.14
CA VAL A 35 22.95 -16.81 -19.11
C VAL A 35 22.60 -15.48 -18.40
N GLY A 36 23.23 -15.14 -17.29
CA GLY A 36 22.96 -13.92 -16.54
C GLY A 36 22.05 -14.16 -15.31
N LEU A 37 22.32 -15.23 -14.56
CA LEU A 37 21.60 -15.63 -13.33
C LEU A 37 20.09 -15.86 -13.52
N PRO A 38 19.66 -16.62 -14.59
CA PRO A 38 18.26 -16.97 -14.76
C PRO A 38 17.82 -17.98 -13.70
N ASP A 39 16.63 -17.80 -13.12
CA ASP A 39 16.00 -18.82 -12.30
C ASP A 39 15.49 -20.02 -13.11
N THR A 40 14.79 -20.95 -12.45
CA THR A 40 14.23 -22.15 -13.11
C THR A 40 13.18 -21.78 -14.14
N GLU A 41 12.28 -20.84 -13.84
CA GLU A 41 11.20 -20.40 -14.73
C GLU A 41 11.75 -19.72 -16.00
N VAL A 42 12.81 -18.91 -15.86
CA VAL A 42 13.49 -18.27 -17.01
C VAL A 42 14.29 -19.29 -17.81
N LYS A 43 14.80 -20.38 -17.21
CA LYS A 43 15.43 -21.46 -17.96
C LYS A 43 14.40 -22.24 -18.80
N GLU A 44 13.19 -22.42 -18.29
CA GLU A 44 12.06 -23.03 -18.99
C GLU A 44 11.54 -22.16 -20.16
N SER A 45 11.82 -20.85 -20.15
CA SER A 45 11.50 -19.94 -21.26
C SER A 45 12.01 -20.42 -22.61
N ARG A 46 13.08 -21.23 -22.66
CA ARG A 46 13.64 -21.76 -23.93
C ARG A 46 12.58 -22.48 -24.76
N ASP A 47 11.80 -23.34 -24.13
CA ASP A 47 10.80 -24.15 -24.83
C ASP A 47 9.59 -23.30 -25.20
N ARG A 48 9.14 -22.41 -24.29
CA ARG A 48 8.05 -21.47 -24.56
C ARG A 48 8.38 -20.51 -25.70
N VAL A 49 9.53 -19.85 -25.65
CA VAL A 49 10.00 -18.91 -26.66
C VAL A 49 10.14 -19.59 -28.03
N ARG A 50 10.75 -20.78 -28.09
CA ARG A 50 10.89 -21.53 -29.32
C ARG A 50 9.53 -21.84 -29.94
N ALA A 51 8.60 -22.41 -29.14
CA ALA A 51 7.26 -22.73 -29.61
C ALA A 51 6.51 -21.48 -30.08
N ALA A 52 6.56 -20.39 -29.29
CA ALA A 52 5.88 -19.14 -29.59
C ALA A 52 6.38 -18.51 -30.90
N ILE A 53 7.68 -18.49 -31.14
CA ILE A 53 8.28 -17.98 -32.41
C ILE A 53 7.73 -18.76 -33.61
N ILE A 54 7.76 -20.11 -33.54
CA ILE A 54 7.28 -20.99 -34.63
C ILE A 54 5.76 -20.81 -34.83
N GLN A 55 4.98 -20.81 -33.79
CA GLN A 55 3.51 -20.68 -33.86
C GLN A 55 3.07 -19.28 -34.31
N SER A 56 3.93 -18.25 -34.13
CA SER A 56 3.70 -16.89 -34.66
C SER A 56 4.09 -16.72 -36.12
N GLY A 57 4.50 -17.82 -36.80
CA GLY A 57 4.83 -17.79 -38.22
C GLY A 57 6.25 -17.33 -38.53
N PHE A 58 7.14 -17.32 -37.54
CA PHE A 58 8.55 -16.98 -37.70
C PHE A 58 9.45 -18.22 -37.71
N ASP A 59 10.60 -18.13 -38.35
CA ASP A 59 11.60 -19.20 -38.35
C ASP A 59 12.43 -19.19 -37.07
N PHE A 60 12.52 -20.32 -36.38
CA PHE A 60 13.47 -20.46 -35.28
C PHE A 60 14.85 -20.80 -35.81
N PRO A 61 15.89 -19.92 -35.60
CA PRO A 61 17.19 -20.07 -36.22
C PRO A 61 17.89 -21.39 -35.86
N ALA A 62 18.31 -22.18 -36.89
CA ALA A 62 19.10 -23.39 -36.71
C ALA A 62 20.58 -23.06 -36.45
N LYS A 63 20.87 -22.24 -35.44
CA LYS A 63 22.21 -21.73 -35.07
C LYS A 63 22.45 -21.92 -33.56
N LYS A 64 23.67 -21.67 -33.10
CA LYS A 64 23.98 -21.54 -31.68
C LYS A 64 23.46 -20.19 -31.20
N ILE A 65 22.42 -20.22 -30.36
CA ILE A 65 21.75 -19.05 -29.73
C ILE A 65 22.26 -18.91 -28.31
N THR A 66 22.78 -17.73 -27.96
CA THR A 66 23.10 -17.37 -26.57
C THR A 66 22.39 -16.07 -26.26
N VAL A 67 21.54 -16.12 -25.21
CA VAL A 67 20.89 -14.94 -24.68
C VAL A 67 21.50 -14.62 -23.31
N ASN A 68 22.04 -13.41 -23.17
CA ASN A 68 22.57 -12.90 -21.91
C ASN A 68 21.61 -11.90 -21.30
N LEU A 69 21.27 -12.07 -20.03
CA LEU A 69 20.44 -11.17 -19.22
C LEU A 69 21.36 -10.35 -18.30
N ALA A 70 21.76 -9.17 -18.70
CA ALA A 70 22.65 -8.31 -17.94
C ALA A 70 21.87 -7.33 -17.03
N PRO A 71 22.39 -6.97 -15.82
CA PRO A 71 23.64 -7.41 -15.21
C PRO A 71 23.51 -8.81 -14.56
N ALA A 72 24.63 -9.52 -14.42
CA ALA A 72 24.63 -10.91 -13.95
C ALA A 72 24.37 -11.07 -12.44
N ASP A 73 24.55 -10.03 -11.65
CA ASP A 73 24.34 -10.01 -10.19
C ASP A 73 22.87 -9.83 -9.78
N LEU A 74 22.01 -9.43 -10.74
CA LEU A 74 20.58 -9.25 -10.52
C LEU A 74 19.82 -10.55 -10.82
N PRO A 75 19.06 -11.13 -9.87
CA PRO A 75 18.21 -12.29 -10.12
C PRO A 75 17.10 -11.98 -11.15
N LYS A 76 16.91 -12.86 -12.14
CA LYS A 76 15.85 -12.76 -13.14
C LYS A 76 14.86 -13.88 -12.94
N GLU A 77 13.62 -13.50 -12.69
CA GLU A 77 12.53 -14.40 -12.31
C GLU A 77 11.31 -14.21 -13.18
N SER A 78 10.48 -15.23 -13.22
CA SER A 78 9.22 -15.31 -13.96
C SER A 78 9.34 -15.25 -15.48
N GLY A 79 8.27 -15.63 -16.17
CA GLY A 79 8.16 -15.64 -17.63
C GLY A 79 8.18 -14.25 -18.30
N ARG A 80 8.31 -13.15 -17.51
CA ARG A 80 8.30 -11.78 -18.10
C ARG A 80 9.36 -11.51 -19.13
N PHE A 81 10.45 -12.31 -19.13
CA PHE A 81 11.55 -12.20 -20.09
C PHE A 81 11.29 -12.96 -21.38
N ASP A 82 10.22 -13.75 -21.50
CA ASP A 82 9.93 -14.53 -22.71
C ASP A 82 9.79 -13.63 -23.93
N LEU A 83 9.01 -12.54 -23.82
CA LEU A 83 8.83 -11.59 -24.92
C LEU A 83 10.15 -10.91 -25.32
N PRO A 84 10.93 -10.27 -24.44
CA PRO A 84 12.19 -9.65 -24.85
C PRO A 84 13.23 -10.65 -25.37
N ILE A 85 13.26 -11.88 -24.89
CA ILE A 85 14.12 -12.95 -25.42
C ILE A 85 13.70 -13.31 -26.85
N ALA A 86 12.40 -13.49 -27.12
CA ALA A 86 11.88 -13.79 -28.44
C ALA A 86 12.20 -12.67 -29.44
N LEU A 87 11.97 -11.42 -29.05
CA LEU A 87 12.28 -10.24 -29.89
C LEU A 87 13.78 -10.12 -30.17
N GLY A 88 14.63 -10.41 -29.19
CA GLY A 88 16.09 -10.42 -29.38
C GLY A 88 16.52 -11.46 -30.42
N ILE A 89 15.94 -12.68 -30.38
CA ILE A 89 16.23 -13.74 -31.35
C ILE A 89 15.74 -13.35 -32.75
N LEU A 90 14.52 -12.80 -32.87
CA LEU A 90 13.96 -12.36 -34.14
C LEU A 90 14.76 -11.21 -34.76
N ALA A 91 15.19 -10.24 -33.94
CA ALA A 91 16.03 -9.14 -34.40
C ALA A 91 17.43 -9.60 -34.85
N ALA A 92 18.09 -10.48 -34.05
CA ALA A 92 19.39 -11.01 -34.37
C ALA A 92 19.39 -11.88 -35.64
N SER A 93 18.23 -12.52 -35.97
CA SER A 93 18.03 -13.29 -37.20
C SER A 93 17.56 -12.45 -38.39
N GLY A 94 17.26 -11.16 -38.19
CA GLY A 94 16.82 -10.23 -39.23
C GLY A 94 15.33 -10.36 -39.61
N GLN A 95 14.53 -11.00 -38.80
CA GLN A 95 13.09 -11.17 -39.05
C GLN A 95 12.24 -9.99 -38.52
N ILE A 96 12.80 -9.16 -37.62
CA ILE A 96 12.24 -7.88 -37.23
C ILE A 96 13.26 -6.76 -37.32
N ASN A 97 12.79 -5.51 -37.54
CA ASN A 97 13.64 -4.34 -37.61
C ASN A 97 14.18 -3.96 -36.22
N PRO A 98 15.51 -3.95 -35.99
CA PRO A 98 16.08 -3.62 -34.68
C PRO A 98 16.11 -2.13 -34.34
N GLU A 99 15.91 -1.21 -35.30
CA GLU A 99 16.10 0.23 -35.11
C GLU A 99 15.21 0.83 -34.06
N LYS A 100 13.98 0.29 -33.90
CA LYS A 100 13.01 0.78 -32.91
C LYS A 100 13.19 0.17 -31.51
N LEU A 101 13.94 -0.93 -31.36
CA LEU A 101 14.08 -1.64 -30.10
C LEU A 101 14.58 -0.75 -28.96
N ALA A 102 15.50 0.18 -29.26
CA ALA A 102 16.06 1.10 -28.27
C ALA A 102 15.04 2.11 -27.69
N GLN A 103 13.91 2.32 -28.36
CA GLN A 103 12.86 3.25 -27.94
C GLN A 103 11.89 2.62 -26.94
N TYR A 104 11.91 1.29 -26.80
CA TYR A 104 10.97 0.53 -26.01
C TYR A 104 11.64 -0.32 -24.93
N GLU A 105 10.90 -0.57 -23.88
CA GLU A 105 11.14 -1.65 -22.94
C GLU A 105 10.01 -2.68 -23.08
N PHE A 106 10.31 -3.95 -22.86
CA PHE A 106 9.37 -5.04 -23.11
C PHE A 106 9.28 -5.96 -21.90
N ALA A 107 8.08 -6.39 -21.54
CA ALA A 107 7.85 -7.48 -20.59
C ALA A 107 6.59 -8.25 -20.98
N GLY A 108 6.64 -9.58 -20.90
CA GLY A 108 5.49 -10.44 -21.21
C GLY A 108 5.87 -11.91 -21.17
N GLU A 109 5.01 -12.73 -20.58
CA GLU A 109 5.12 -14.19 -20.65
C GLU A 109 4.48 -14.69 -21.94
N LEU A 110 5.14 -15.62 -22.64
CA LEU A 110 4.62 -16.20 -23.87
C LEU A 110 3.95 -17.57 -23.59
N ALA A 111 2.72 -17.71 -24.03
CA ALA A 111 2.12 -19.03 -24.22
C ALA A 111 2.77 -19.73 -25.42
N LEU A 112 2.70 -21.05 -25.49
CA LEU A 112 3.23 -21.84 -26.63
C LEU A 112 2.61 -21.42 -27.98
N SER A 113 1.40 -20.86 -27.97
CA SER A 113 0.71 -20.32 -29.14
C SER A 113 1.21 -18.96 -29.62
N GLY A 114 2.15 -18.32 -28.90
CA GLY A 114 2.60 -16.96 -29.18
C GLY A 114 1.74 -15.84 -28.57
N LEU A 115 0.67 -16.19 -27.82
CA LEU A 115 -0.12 -15.23 -27.08
C LEU A 115 0.65 -14.73 -25.86
N LEU A 116 0.45 -13.45 -25.52
CA LEU A 116 1.01 -12.83 -24.32
C LEU A 116 0.11 -13.06 -23.12
N ARG A 117 0.71 -13.45 -22.01
CA ARG A 117 0.07 -13.59 -20.70
C ARG A 117 0.49 -12.44 -19.78
N PRO A 118 -0.39 -12.01 -18.88
CA PRO A 118 -0.09 -10.94 -17.95
C PRO A 118 1.07 -11.29 -17.02
N VAL A 119 1.84 -10.24 -16.70
CA VAL A 119 3.00 -10.32 -15.81
C VAL A 119 2.78 -9.50 -14.55
N ARG A 120 3.40 -9.93 -13.47
CA ARG A 120 3.38 -9.25 -12.19
C ARG A 120 4.27 -8.01 -12.21
N GLY A 121 3.86 -6.94 -11.50
CA GLY A 121 4.65 -5.72 -11.32
C GLY A 121 4.72 -4.84 -12.56
N ALA A 122 3.80 -4.98 -13.51
CA ALA A 122 3.77 -4.20 -14.74
C ALA A 122 3.80 -2.68 -14.47
N LEU A 123 3.06 -2.20 -13.46
CA LEU A 123 3.04 -0.79 -13.10
C LEU A 123 4.38 -0.30 -12.53
N VAL A 124 5.02 -1.12 -11.69
CA VAL A 124 6.36 -0.79 -11.15
C VAL A 124 7.39 -0.70 -12.26
N MET A 125 7.37 -1.65 -13.22
CA MET A 125 8.25 -1.63 -14.37
C MET A 125 7.99 -0.42 -15.27
N ALA A 126 6.73 -0.10 -15.54
CA ALA A 126 6.34 1.05 -16.35
C ALA A 126 6.78 2.38 -15.68
N TRP A 127 6.64 2.50 -14.37
CA TRP A 127 7.09 3.65 -13.62
C TRP A 127 8.59 3.89 -13.76
N GLN A 128 9.39 2.86 -13.61
CA GLN A 128 10.84 2.96 -13.81
C GLN A 128 11.24 3.19 -15.27
N GLY A 129 10.46 2.64 -16.22
CA GLY A 129 10.65 2.87 -17.67
C GLY A 129 10.45 4.33 -18.05
N MET A 130 9.45 4.99 -17.47
CA MET A 130 9.20 6.42 -17.65
C MET A 130 10.43 7.27 -17.25
N GLN A 131 11.08 6.93 -16.14
CA GLN A 131 12.28 7.64 -15.69
C GLN A 131 13.45 7.49 -16.68
N ALA A 132 13.49 6.36 -17.42
CA ALA A 132 14.47 6.11 -18.47
C ALA A 132 14.09 6.73 -19.83
N GLY A 133 12.92 7.39 -19.94
CA GLY A 133 12.46 8.03 -21.18
C GLY A 133 12.08 7.06 -22.30
N ARG A 134 11.79 5.78 -21.99
CA ARG A 134 11.38 4.77 -22.97
C ARG A 134 9.90 4.45 -22.87
N SER A 135 9.29 4.13 -24.00
CA SER A 135 7.94 3.57 -24.06
C SER A 135 7.94 2.11 -23.58
N PHE A 136 6.81 1.61 -23.11
CA PHE A 136 6.72 0.24 -22.58
C PHE A 136 5.70 -0.59 -23.34
N VAL A 137 6.10 -1.77 -23.81
CA VAL A 137 5.22 -2.75 -24.45
C VAL A 137 4.93 -3.87 -23.45
N LEU A 138 3.64 -4.10 -23.16
CA LEU A 138 3.14 -5.03 -22.17
C LEU A 138 2.03 -5.91 -22.74
N PRO A 139 1.71 -7.05 -22.10
CA PRO A 139 0.46 -7.74 -22.37
C PRO A 139 -0.75 -6.80 -22.23
N GLN A 140 -1.75 -6.94 -23.09
CA GLN A 140 -2.94 -6.06 -23.15
C GLN A 140 -3.59 -5.88 -21.78
N GLU A 141 -3.69 -6.95 -20.99
CA GLU A 141 -4.30 -6.92 -19.66
C GLU A 141 -3.50 -6.06 -18.65
N ASN A 142 -2.18 -5.98 -18.79
CA ASN A 142 -1.32 -5.14 -17.98
C ASN A 142 -1.25 -3.69 -18.45
N ALA A 143 -1.42 -3.45 -19.75
CA ALA A 143 -1.25 -2.13 -20.33
C ALA A 143 -2.26 -1.12 -19.75
N GLU A 144 -3.49 -1.53 -19.50
CA GLU A 144 -4.52 -0.69 -18.88
C GLU A 144 -4.16 -0.26 -17.45
N GLN A 145 -3.51 -1.14 -16.68
CA GLN A 145 -3.04 -0.82 -15.33
C GLN A 145 -1.81 0.10 -15.36
N ALA A 146 -0.87 -0.17 -16.27
CA ALA A 146 0.33 0.61 -16.40
C ALA A 146 0.09 2.02 -16.97
N ALA A 147 -0.96 2.18 -17.82
CA ALA A 147 -1.36 3.47 -18.39
C ALA A 147 -1.97 4.46 -17.38
N VAL A 148 -2.19 4.06 -16.12
CA VAL A 148 -2.62 4.97 -15.03
C VAL A 148 -1.61 6.09 -14.81
N MET A 149 -0.36 5.84 -15.13
CA MET A 149 0.71 6.83 -14.97
C MET A 149 0.73 7.82 -16.12
N ARG A 150 0.64 9.10 -15.78
CA ARG A 150 0.83 10.18 -16.75
C ARG A 150 2.31 10.24 -17.20
N GLY A 151 2.52 10.50 -18.48
CA GLY A 151 3.86 10.75 -19.03
C GLY A 151 4.58 9.53 -19.60
N ILE A 152 4.08 8.29 -19.42
CA ILE A 152 4.61 7.12 -20.10
C ILE A 152 3.71 6.70 -21.27
N ALA A 153 4.32 6.38 -22.39
CA ALA A 153 3.65 5.74 -23.51
C ALA A 153 3.66 4.22 -23.32
N VAL A 154 2.50 3.66 -22.96
CA VAL A 154 2.29 2.22 -22.79
C VAL A 154 1.53 1.67 -24.00
N TYR A 155 2.01 0.55 -24.53
CA TYR A 155 1.41 -0.15 -25.65
C TYR A 155 1.01 -1.56 -25.22
N GLY A 156 -0.27 -1.88 -25.35
CA GLY A 156 -0.80 -3.22 -25.08
C GLY A 156 -0.71 -4.10 -26.33
N ALA A 157 -0.22 -5.33 -26.16
CA ALA A 157 -0.20 -6.34 -27.20
C ALA A 157 -0.79 -7.66 -26.70
N ARG A 158 -1.41 -8.42 -27.61
CA ARG A 158 -2.02 -9.74 -27.33
C ARG A 158 -1.12 -10.91 -27.70
N SER A 159 -0.17 -10.67 -28.63
CA SER A 159 0.69 -11.73 -29.19
C SER A 159 2.06 -11.21 -29.58
N LEU A 160 3.01 -12.13 -29.70
CA LEU A 160 4.33 -11.88 -30.28
C LEU A 160 4.23 -11.32 -31.71
N GLY A 161 3.28 -11.81 -32.51
CA GLY A 161 3.04 -11.36 -33.89
C GLY A 161 2.65 -9.87 -33.96
N GLU A 162 1.76 -9.39 -33.06
CA GLU A 162 1.37 -7.99 -33.01
C GLU A 162 2.57 -7.08 -32.67
N VAL A 163 3.43 -7.49 -31.71
CA VAL A 163 4.63 -6.74 -31.35
C VAL A 163 5.62 -6.69 -32.51
N ALA A 164 5.81 -7.82 -33.21
CA ALA A 164 6.69 -7.89 -34.36
C ALA A 164 6.15 -7.02 -35.53
N ALA A 165 4.86 -7.03 -35.81
CA ALA A 165 4.21 -6.19 -36.82
C ALA A 165 4.39 -4.69 -36.51
N HIS A 166 4.25 -4.31 -35.26
CA HIS A 166 4.48 -2.94 -34.78
C HIS A 166 5.95 -2.50 -35.02
N LEU A 167 6.90 -3.33 -34.63
CA LEU A 167 8.34 -3.03 -34.81
C LEU A 167 8.73 -2.92 -36.30
N ASN A 168 8.15 -3.77 -37.13
CA ASN A 168 8.35 -3.74 -38.59
C ASN A 168 7.58 -2.58 -39.28
N GLY A 169 6.73 -1.85 -38.55
CA GLY A 169 5.94 -0.76 -39.12
C GLY A 169 4.76 -1.21 -39.99
N ILE A 170 4.40 -2.50 -39.95
CA ILE A 170 3.29 -3.07 -40.71
C ILE A 170 1.96 -2.69 -40.08
N GLU A 171 1.82 -2.92 -38.76
CA GLU A 171 0.64 -2.61 -37.98
C GLU A 171 1.06 -1.98 -36.66
N PRO A 172 0.99 -0.65 -36.51
CA PRO A 172 1.42 0.02 -35.30
C PRO A 172 0.43 -0.25 -34.15
N LEU A 173 0.96 -0.62 -32.98
CA LEU A 173 0.19 -0.69 -31.75
C LEU A 173 -0.33 0.71 -31.39
N THR A 174 -1.55 0.79 -30.92
CA THR A 174 -2.11 2.04 -30.37
C THR A 174 -1.66 2.23 -28.94
N GLN A 175 -1.29 3.46 -28.59
CA GLN A 175 -0.98 3.79 -27.21
C GLN A 175 -2.22 3.56 -26.34
N THR A 176 -2.03 2.87 -25.21
CA THR A 176 -3.13 2.58 -24.27
C THR A 176 -3.44 3.83 -23.46
N GLU A 177 -4.68 4.30 -23.53
CA GLU A 177 -5.16 5.43 -22.75
C GLU A 177 -5.62 4.98 -21.35
N CYS A 178 -5.37 5.83 -20.37
CA CYS A 178 -5.87 5.62 -19.01
C CYS A 178 -7.40 5.84 -18.95
N LYS A 179 -8.14 4.80 -18.63
CA LYS A 179 -9.60 4.87 -18.39
C LYS A 179 -9.96 5.06 -16.91
N LEU A 180 -9.06 5.61 -16.11
CA LEU A 180 -9.24 5.75 -14.67
C LEU A 180 -10.53 6.53 -14.35
N THR A 181 -10.77 7.65 -15.03
CA THR A 181 -11.94 8.51 -14.81
C THR A 181 -13.29 7.84 -15.09
N GLN A 182 -13.35 6.90 -16.03
CA GLN A 182 -14.59 6.15 -16.33
C GLN A 182 -14.84 5.03 -15.29
N ARG A 183 -13.79 4.43 -14.72
CA ARG A 183 -13.92 3.36 -13.72
C ARG A 183 -14.06 3.88 -12.28
N LEU A 184 -13.71 5.16 -12.02
CA LEU A 184 -13.95 5.82 -10.72
C LEU A 184 -15.43 5.90 -10.34
N SER A 185 -16.35 5.79 -11.31
CA SER A 185 -17.79 5.79 -11.07
C SER A 185 -18.33 4.46 -10.49
N GLU A 186 -17.58 3.37 -10.58
CA GLU A 186 -17.91 2.07 -9.98
C GLU A 186 -17.25 1.87 -8.60
N GLN A 187 -17.16 2.95 -7.81
CA GLN A 187 -16.59 2.88 -6.47
C GLN A 187 -17.29 1.82 -5.62
N SER A 188 -16.51 0.94 -5.00
CA SER A 188 -17.01 0.09 -3.93
C SER A 188 -17.69 0.98 -2.89
N LYS A 189 -18.96 0.70 -2.58
CA LYS A 189 -19.76 1.53 -1.65
C LYS A 189 -19.10 1.48 -0.26
N ILE A 190 -18.41 2.55 0.10
CA ILE A 190 -17.92 2.73 1.46
C ILE A 190 -19.14 3.00 2.35
N PRO A 191 -19.30 2.30 3.49
CA PRO A 191 -20.42 2.53 4.40
C PRO A 191 -20.42 3.97 4.94
N ASP A 192 -21.60 4.60 5.02
CA ASP A 192 -21.75 5.98 5.49
C ASP A 192 -21.65 6.07 7.02
N LEU A 193 -21.01 7.13 7.52
CA LEU A 193 -20.92 7.44 8.94
C LEU A 193 -22.31 7.79 9.52
N ALA A 194 -23.26 8.22 8.72
CA ALA A 194 -24.65 8.48 9.11
C ALA A 194 -25.35 7.24 9.69
N ASP A 195 -24.95 6.03 9.29
CA ASP A 195 -25.50 4.78 9.83
C ASP A 195 -25.15 4.58 11.32
N VAL A 196 -24.10 5.27 11.82
CA VAL A 196 -23.67 5.18 13.21
C VAL A 196 -24.54 6.10 14.06
N LYS A 197 -25.51 5.50 14.78
CA LYS A 197 -26.34 6.22 15.73
C LYS A 197 -25.61 6.43 17.04
N GLY A 198 -25.73 7.62 17.61
CA GLY A 198 -25.04 7.99 18.84
C GLY A 198 -23.53 7.95 18.74
N GLN A 199 -22.87 7.35 19.74
CA GLN A 199 -21.41 7.18 19.78
C GLN A 199 -20.63 8.48 19.48
N HIS A 200 -21.10 9.64 19.99
CA HIS A 200 -20.56 10.97 19.67
C HIS A 200 -19.04 11.07 19.89
N THR A 201 -18.55 10.51 21.00
CA THR A 201 -17.10 10.52 21.29
C THR A 201 -16.30 9.72 20.27
N ALA A 202 -16.82 8.56 19.85
CA ALA A 202 -16.14 7.70 18.88
C ALA A 202 -16.15 8.35 17.48
N ARG A 203 -17.26 8.97 17.08
CA ARG A 203 -17.37 9.71 15.82
C ARG A 203 -16.40 10.89 15.78
N LEU A 204 -16.33 11.68 16.87
CA LEU A 204 -15.39 12.77 17.00
C LEU A 204 -13.93 12.26 16.96
N ALA A 205 -13.64 11.13 17.60
CA ALA A 205 -12.31 10.53 17.57
C ALA A 205 -11.92 10.08 16.14
N LEU A 206 -12.86 9.53 15.36
CA LEU A 206 -12.65 9.20 13.95
C LEU A 206 -12.37 10.47 13.11
N GLU A 207 -13.13 11.55 13.34
CA GLU A 207 -12.91 12.83 12.65
C GLU A 207 -11.52 13.41 12.97
N ILE A 208 -11.12 13.42 14.25
CA ILE A 208 -9.78 13.87 14.67
C ILE A 208 -8.71 12.96 14.04
N ALA A 209 -8.91 11.64 14.09
CA ALA A 209 -8.00 10.68 13.50
C ALA A 209 -7.85 10.91 11.99
N ALA A 210 -8.96 11.10 11.27
CA ALA A 210 -8.97 11.41 9.85
C ALA A 210 -8.28 12.74 9.54
N ALA A 211 -8.57 13.78 10.29
CA ALA A 211 -8.03 15.12 10.05
C ALA A 211 -6.51 15.19 10.28
N GLY A 212 -6.03 14.58 11.36
CA GLY A 212 -4.63 14.66 11.76
C GLY A 212 -3.74 13.50 11.31
N GLY A 213 -4.30 12.42 10.75
CA GLY A 213 -3.57 11.19 10.45
C GLY A 213 -3.25 10.36 11.71
N HIS A 214 -4.01 10.55 12.81
CA HIS A 214 -3.71 9.94 14.11
C HIS A 214 -4.10 8.48 14.18
N SER A 215 -3.30 7.67 14.88
CA SER A 215 -3.64 6.30 15.27
C SER A 215 -4.70 6.29 16.37
N LEU A 216 -5.63 5.32 16.30
CA LEU A 216 -6.79 5.22 17.20
C LEU A 216 -6.92 3.82 17.81
N LEU A 217 -7.09 3.75 19.13
CA LEU A 217 -7.50 2.54 19.84
C LEU A 217 -8.89 2.72 20.43
N MET A 218 -9.79 1.82 20.09
CA MET A 218 -11.15 1.74 20.61
C MET A 218 -11.27 0.59 21.61
N MET A 219 -11.67 0.88 22.83
CA MET A 219 -11.90 -0.12 23.87
C MET A 219 -13.39 -0.14 24.24
N GLY A 220 -13.99 -1.31 24.29
CA GLY A 220 -15.40 -1.44 24.69
C GLY A 220 -15.91 -2.86 24.65
N PRO A 221 -17.07 -3.14 25.23
CA PRO A 221 -17.70 -4.45 25.22
C PRO A 221 -17.92 -5.01 23.78
N PRO A 222 -18.11 -6.31 23.62
CA PRO A 222 -18.51 -6.87 22.33
C PRO A 222 -19.85 -6.29 21.87
N GLY A 223 -20.04 -6.13 20.54
CA GLY A 223 -21.28 -5.60 19.97
C GLY A 223 -21.46 -4.07 20.04
N THR A 224 -20.48 -3.29 20.53
CA THR A 224 -20.57 -1.83 20.60
C THR A 224 -20.31 -1.09 19.27
N GLY A 225 -20.06 -1.82 18.18
CA GLY A 225 -19.89 -1.23 16.86
C GLY A 225 -18.47 -0.76 16.51
N LYS A 226 -17.42 -1.20 17.24
CA LYS A 226 -16.02 -0.81 17.00
C LYS A 226 -15.57 -1.08 15.56
N SER A 227 -15.82 -2.29 15.05
CA SER A 227 -15.48 -2.69 13.67
C SER A 227 -16.33 -1.91 12.66
N MET A 228 -17.61 -1.65 12.96
CA MET A 228 -18.50 -0.83 12.15
C MET A 228 -17.97 0.62 12.02
N LEU A 229 -17.53 1.22 13.12
CA LEU A 229 -16.90 2.55 13.14
C LEU A 229 -15.64 2.59 12.27
N SER A 230 -14.75 1.60 12.42
CA SER A 230 -13.48 1.53 11.68
C SER A 230 -13.68 1.46 10.17
N GLN A 231 -14.69 0.70 9.70
CA GLN A 231 -15.00 0.55 8.27
C GLN A 231 -15.49 1.86 7.62
N ARG A 232 -15.90 2.85 8.41
CA ARG A 232 -16.37 4.16 7.91
C ARG A 232 -15.27 5.19 7.84
N LEU A 233 -14.11 4.92 8.42
CA LEU A 233 -12.97 5.84 8.39
C LEU A 233 -12.52 6.16 6.95
N PRO A 234 -12.40 5.20 6.00
CA PRO A 234 -12.04 5.53 4.62
C PRO A 234 -12.98 6.54 3.96
N GLY A 235 -14.27 6.53 4.31
CA GLY A 235 -15.29 7.44 3.77
C GLY A 235 -15.17 8.90 4.22
N ILE A 236 -14.39 9.17 5.26
CA ILE A 236 -14.13 10.51 5.79
C ILE A 236 -12.67 10.95 5.59
N LEU A 237 -11.85 10.11 4.93
CA LEU A 237 -10.48 10.47 4.51
C LEU A 237 -10.53 11.17 3.15
N PRO A 238 -9.73 12.22 2.92
CA PRO A 238 -9.61 12.82 1.59
C PRO A 238 -9.19 11.78 0.55
N PRO A 239 -9.62 11.93 -0.71
CA PRO A 239 -9.24 11.02 -1.78
C PRO A 239 -7.71 10.94 -1.91
N LEU A 240 -7.22 9.85 -2.51
CA LEU A 240 -5.80 9.70 -2.83
C LEU A 240 -5.39 10.79 -3.83
N THR A 241 -4.21 11.37 -3.65
CA THR A 241 -3.56 12.15 -4.71
C THR A 241 -3.14 11.24 -5.85
N GLU A 242 -2.81 11.80 -7.01
CA GLU A 242 -2.34 11.00 -8.16
C GLU A 242 -1.09 10.18 -7.79
N ASP A 243 -0.15 10.78 -7.07
CA ASP A 243 1.09 10.10 -6.64
C ASP A 243 0.79 9.00 -5.62
N GLU A 244 -0.04 9.26 -4.60
CA GLU A 244 -0.48 8.25 -3.63
C GLU A 244 -1.19 7.07 -4.31
N LEU A 245 -2.03 7.34 -5.31
CA LEU A 245 -2.76 6.31 -6.06
C LEU A 245 -1.80 5.42 -6.84
N VAL A 246 -0.79 6.00 -7.49
CA VAL A 246 0.24 5.25 -8.21
C VAL A 246 1.01 4.32 -7.27
N GLU A 247 1.43 4.79 -6.09
CA GLU A 247 2.12 3.97 -5.09
C GLU A 247 1.24 2.79 -4.61
N VAL A 248 -0.04 3.04 -4.34
CA VAL A 248 -1.00 1.99 -3.94
C VAL A 248 -1.20 0.95 -5.05
N LEU A 249 -1.40 1.39 -6.28
CA LEU A 249 -1.59 0.49 -7.41
C LEU A 249 -0.30 -0.28 -7.76
N ALA A 250 0.87 0.35 -7.61
CA ALA A 250 2.16 -0.30 -7.78
C ALA A 250 2.34 -1.45 -6.78
N LEU A 251 2.06 -1.22 -5.49
CA LEU A 251 2.09 -2.27 -4.46
C LEU A 251 1.13 -3.42 -4.80
N ARG A 252 -0.09 -3.11 -5.21
CA ARG A 252 -1.08 -4.12 -5.60
C ARG A 252 -0.62 -4.93 -6.82
N SER A 253 0.07 -4.31 -7.78
CA SER A 253 0.58 -4.98 -8.99
C SER A 253 1.63 -6.05 -8.69
N LEU A 254 2.25 -6.01 -7.51
CA LEU A 254 3.22 -7.01 -7.05
C LEU A 254 2.58 -8.30 -6.52
N LEU A 255 1.27 -8.33 -6.29
CA LEU A 255 0.57 -9.52 -5.83
C LEU A 255 0.36 -10.53 -6.97
N PRO A 256 0.33 -11.85 -6.66
CA PRO A 256 0.23 -12.90 -7.69
C PRO A 256 -1.12 -12.93 -8.45
N ASN A 257 -2.18 -12.36 -7.91
CA ASN A 257 -3.50 -12.36 -8.56
C ASN A 257 -3.66 -11.16 -9.48
N HIS A 258 -3.62 -11.41 -10.79
CA HIS A 258 -3.67 -10.40 -11.85
C HIS A 258 -5.03 -9.70 -12.03
N GLN A 259 -6.10 -10.22 -11.42
CA GLN A 259 -7.46 -9.64 -11.50
C GLN A 259 -7.66 -8.49 -10.50
N GLN A 260 -6.79 -7.50 -10.53
CA GLN A 260 -6.94 -6.37 -9.63
C GLN A 260 -7.76 -5.28 -10.31
N GLN A 261 -8.96 -5.07 -9.76
CA GLN A 261 -9.75 -3.90 -10.07
C GLN A 261 -8.94 -2.64 -9.73
N LEU A 262 -8.90 -1.70 -10.67
CA LEU A 262 -8.37 -0.36 -10.44
C LEU A 262 -9.31 0.35 -9.44
N ASP A 263 -9.08 0.13 -8.16
CA ASP A 263 -9.82 0.76 -7.08
C ASP A 263 -9.05 1.99 -6.61
N SER A 264 -9.65 3.15 -6.72
CA SER A 264 -9.11 4.44 -6.31
C SER A 264 -9.38 4.79 -4.85
N ASN A 265 -10.13 3.95 -4.14
CA ASN A 265 -10.39 4.16 -2.73
C ASN A 265 -9.12 3.93 -1.90
N ARG A 266 -9.01 4.67 -0.80
CA ARG A 266 -7.96 4.41 0.18
C ARG A 266 -8.06 2.96 0.68
N PRO A 267 -6.94 2.22 0.71
CA PRO A 267 -6.93 0.84 1.20
C PRO A 267 -7.50 0.72 2.61
N PHE A 268 -8.35 -0.27 2.83
CA PHE A 268 -8.77 -0.69 4.16
C PHE A 268 -8.40 -2.16 4.34
N ARG A 269 -7.39 -2.41 5.19
CA ARG A 269 -6.89 -3.76 5.45
C ARG A 269 -7.28 -4.18 6.86
N SER A 270 -7.92 -5.34 6.97
CA SER A 270 -8.40 -5.88 8.23
C SER A 270 -7.98 -7.36 8.34
N PRO A 271 -6.68 -7.62 8.61
CA PRO A 271 -6.21 -8.98 8.79
C PRO A 271 -6.85 -9.63 10.02
N HIS A 272 -7.13 -10.92 9.93
CA HIS A 272 -7.61 -11.70 11.05
C HIS A 272 -6.52 -11.81 12.13
N HIS A 273 -6.88 -11.88 13.42
CA HIS A 273 -5.90 -11.95 14.52
C HIS A 273 -4.98 -13.19 14.47
N SER A 274 -5.36 -14.25 13.74
CA SER A 274 -4.52 -15.42 13.49
C SER A 274 -3.48 -15.24 12.38
N ALA A 275 -3.40 -14.05 11.76
CA ALA A 275 -2.44 -13.77 10.70
C ALA A 275 -1.00 -13.95 11.21
N SER A 276 -0.17 -14.63 10.43
CA SER A 276 1.25 -14.82 10.76
C SER A 276 2.06 -13.52 10.55
N SER A 277 3.23 -13.41 11.18
CA SER A 277 4.15 -12.30 10.94
C SER A 277 4.52 -12.15 9.45
N ALA A 278 4.63 -13.28 8.73
CA ALA A 278 4.88 -13.26 7.29
C ALA A 278 3.70 -12.72 6.47
N ALA A 279 2.46 -12.99 6.88
CA ALA A 279 1.29 -12.40 6.24
C ALA A 279 1.22 -10.88 6.48
N MET A 280 1.61 -10.43 7.67
CA MET A 280 1.60 -9.01 8.02
C MET A 280 2.70 -8.20 7.34
N VAL A 281 3.94 -8.66 7.45
CA VAL A 281 5.13 -7.97 6.91
C VAL A 281 5.31 -8.24 5.42
N GLY A 282 4.97 -9.44 5.01
CA GLY A 282 5.34 -10.00 3.72
C GLY A 282 6.50 -10.97 3.84
N GLY A 283 6.84 -11.62 2.76
CA GLY A 283 7.91 -12.62 2.73
C GLY A 283 7.79 -13.58 1.56
N GLY A 284 8.42 -14.73 1.69
CA GLY A 284 8.57 -15.72 0.64
C GLY A 284 10.01 -15.81 0.16
N SER A 285 10.30 -16.74 -0.75
CA SER A 285 11.59 -16.82 -1.47
C SER A 285 11.78 -15.59 -2.37
N ASP A 286 10.70 -15.13 -2.98
CA ASP A 286 10.54 -13.85 -3.64
C ASP A 286 9.71 -12.94 -2.71
N PRO A 287 10.29 -11.89 -2.12
CA PRO A 287 9.58 -11.07 -1.14
C PRO A 287 8.36 -10.38 -1.75
N HIS A 288 7.18 -10.62 -1.17
CA HIS A 288 5.93 -9.93 -1.51
C HIS A 288 5.52 -8.98 -0.40
N PRO A 289 4.81 -7.85 -0.73
CA PRO A 289 4.26 -6.98 0.29
C PRO A 289 3.20 -7.70 1.13
N GLY A 290 3.24 -7.50 2.46
CA GLY A 290 2.23 -8.00 3.39
C GLY A 290 1.10 -7.01 3.64
N GLU A 291 0.18 -7.36 4.55
CA GLU A 291 -1.00 -6.57 4.90
C GLU A 291 -0.66 -5.13 5.33
N ILE A 292 0.48 -4.95 6.00
CA ILE A 292 0.95 -3.63 6.46
C ILE A 292 1.29 -2.74 5.27
N SER A 293 2.04 -3.25 4.28
CA SER A 293 2.36 -2.50 3.06
C SER A 293 1.13 -2.30 2.17
N LEU A 294 0.23 -3.28 2.12
CA LEU A 294 -1.03 -3.17 1.38
C LEU A 294 -2.01 -2.15 1.97
N ALA A 295 -1.81 -1.74 3.23
CA ALA A 295 -2.54 -0.64 3.87
C ALA A 295 -1.95 0.75 3.57
N HIS A 296 -0.87 0.83 2.78
CA HIS A 296 -0.20 2.08 2.44
C HIS A 296 -1.15 3.15 1.92
N HIS A 297 -1.04 4.39 2.41
CA HIS A 297 -1.96 5.53 2.20
C HIS A 297 -3.42 5.26 2.59
N GLY A 298 -3.66 4.21 3.37
CA GLY A 298 -4.98 3.80 3.82
C GLY A 298 -5.04 3.52 5.31
N VAL A 299 -5.86 2.54 5.68
CA VAL A 299 -6.16 2.16 7.07
C VAL A 299 -5.78 0.70 7.28
N LEU A 300 -4.99 0.44 8.32
CA LEU A 300 -4.79 -0.89 8.88
C LEU A 300 -5.67 -1.02 10.13
N PHE A 301 -6.69 -1.86 10.06
CA PHE A 301 -7.59 -2.13 11.17
C PHE A 301 -7.25 -3.47 11.83
N LEU A 302 -6.95 -3.44 13.13
CA LEU A 302 -6.68 -4.62 13.93
C LEU A 302 -7.79 -4.80 14.97
N ASP A 303 -8.71 -5.71 14.68
CA ASP A 303 -9.75 -6.08 15.66
C ASP A 303 -9.19 -7.09 16.65
N GLU A 304 -9.73 -7.08 17.87
CA GLU A 304 -9.28 -7.96 18.96
C GLU A 304 -7.75 -7.88 19.19
N LEU A 305 -7.21 -6.66 19.25
CA LEU A 305 -5.77 -6.39 19.30
C LEU A 305 -4.96 -7.30 20.25
N PRO A 306 -5.41 -7.62 21.50
CA PRO A 306 -4.67 -8.51 22.39
C PRO A 306 -4.66 -9.99 21.98
N GLU A 307 -5.44 -10.38 20.96
CA GLU A 307 -5.47 -11.77 20.48
C GLU A 307 -4.43 -12.04 19.37
N PHE A 308 -3.85 -10.99 18.81
CA PHE A 308 -2.70 -11.16 17.91
C PHE A 308 -1.48 -11.69 18.66
N ASP A 309 -0.69 -12.52 17.96
CA ASP A 309 0.62 -12.94 18.48
C ASP A 309 1.50 -11.71 18.78
N ARG A 310 2.21 -11.76 19.91
CA ARG A 310 3.08 -10.66 20.34
C ARG A 310 4.12 -10.30 19.29
N LYS A 311 4.66 -11.28 18.57
CA LYS A 311 5.63 -11.04 17.48
C LYS A 311 5.01 -10.25 16.35
N VAL A 312 3.72 -10.49 16.04
CA VAL A 312 2.97 -9.76 15.03
C VAL A 312 2.78 -8.29 15.44
N LEU A 313 2.48 -8.04 16.71
CA LEU A 313 2.33 -6.67 17.22
C LEU A 313 3.66 -5.90 17.25
N GLU A 314 4.76 -6.57 17.56
CA GLU A 314 6.08 -5.92 17.61
C GLU A 314 6.59 -5.48 16.23
N VAL A 315 6.24 -6.20 15.15
CA VAL A 315 6.67 -5.80 13.78
C VAL A 315 5.97 -4.53 13.27
N LEU A 316 4.86 -4.10 13.90
CA LEU A 316 4.20 -2.83 13.58
C LEU A 316 5.00 -1.60 14.02
N ARG A 317 5.96 -1.77 14.93
CA ARG A 317 6.69 -0.64 15.53
C ARG A 317 7.54 0.11 14.51
N GLU A 318 8.22 -0.62 13.65
CA GLU A 318 9.08 -0.05 12.62
C GLU A 318 8.26 0.79 11.59
N PRO A 319 7.22 0.27 10.95
CA PRO A 319 6.45 1.04 9.98
C PRO A 319 5.67 2.21 10.58
N LEU A 320 5.26 2.12 11.85
CA LEU A 320 4.65 3.25 12.55
C LEU A 320 5.63 4.40 12.86
N GLU A 321 6.94 4.15 12.84
CA GLU A 321 7.97 5.19 13.01
C GLU A 321 8.52 5.68 11.67
N ASN A 322 8.86 4.76 10.79
CA ASN A 322 9.63 5.07 9.58
C ASN A 322 8.76 5.16 8.31
N GLY A 323 7.53 4.60 8.35
CA GLY A 323 6.65 4.53 7.19
C GLY A 323 7.09 3.51 6.14
N GLU A 324 7.97 2.58 6.49
CA GLU A 324 8.55 1.56 5.61
C GLU A 324 8.70 0.23 6.34
N ILE A 325 8.76 -0.86 5.58
CA ILE A 325 9.07 -2.20 6.05
C ILE A 325 10.28 -2.74 5.30
N HIS A 326 11.26 -3.25 6.05
CA HIS A 326 12.42 -3.93 5.52
C HIS A 326 12.25 -5.44 5.63
N ILE A 327 12.20 -6.13 4.48
CA ILE A 327 12.19 -7.58 4.42
C ILE A 327 13.60 -8.04 4.06
N SER A 328 14.29 -8.68 5.01
CA SER A 328 15.59 -9.27 4.79
C SER A 328 15.49 -10.79 4.82
N ARG A 329 15.94 -11.45 3.75
CA ARG A 329 16.06 -12.91 3.62
C ARG A 329 17.47 -13.25 3.16
N ALA A 330 17.87 -14.51 3.32
CA ALA A 330 19.23 -14.95 3.02
C ALA A 330 19.72 -14.58 1.60
N ALA A 331 18.82 -14.58 0.62
CA ALA A 331 19.14 -14.29 -0.77
C ALA A 331 18.70 -12.89 -1.26
N ARG A 332 17.82 -12.16 -0.50
CA ARG A 332 17.21 -10.92 -0.99
C ARG A 332 16.80 -9.98 0.11
N GLN A 333 16.86 -8.70 -0.21
CA GLN A 333 16.31 -7.63 0.59
C GLN A 333 15.30 -6.85 -0.25
N ALA A 334 14.18 -6.48 0.36
CA ALA A 334 13.18 -5.62 -0.25
C ALA A 334 12.69 -4.60 0.78
N VAL A 335 12.46 -3.38 0.33
CA VAL A 335 11.84 -2.32 1.12
C VAL A 335 10.49 -2.00 0.50
N TYR A 336 9.46 -1.97 1.33
CA TYR A 336 8.12 -1.60 0.91
C TYR A 336 7.63 -0.40 1.70
N PRO A 337 6.96 0.57 1.07
CA PRO A 337 6.34 1.66 1.78
C PRO A 337 5.18 1.15 2.64
N ALA A 338 5.00 1.76 3.80
CA ALA A 338 4.03 1.34 4.81
C ALA A 338 3.50 2.54 5.63
N LYS A 339 3.18 3.64 4.95
CA LYS A 339 2.52 4.81 5.56
C LYS A 339 1.02 4.54 5.65
N PHE A 340 0.56 4.07 6.78
CA PHE A 340 -0.85 3.75 7.02
C PHE A 340 -1.33 4.39 8.32
N GLN A 341 -2.63 4.56 8.43
CA GLN A 341 -3.28 4.95 9.68
C GLN A 341 -3.69 3.70 10.45
N LEU A 342 -3.14 3.52 11.65
CA LEU A 342 -3.49 2.40 12.51
C LEU A 342 -4.80 2.69 13.24
N VAL A 343 -5.78 1.80 13.07
CA VAL A 343 -6.98 1.74 13.92
C VAL A 343 -7.01 0.38 14.58
N ALA A 344 -7.19 0.35 15.88
CA ALA A 344 -7.25 -0.91 16.62
C ALA A 344 -8.50 -0.94 17.49
N ALA A 345 -9.02 -2.15 17.73
CA ALA A 345 -10.13 -2.37 18.65
C ALA A 345 -9.76 -3.49 19.62
N MET A 346 -10.24 -3.33 20.87
CA MET A 346 -10.09 -4.37 21.89
C MET A 346 -11.27 -4.38 22.84
N ASN A 347 -11.44 -5.50 23.53
CA ASN A 347 -12.34 -5.59 24.66
C ASN A 347 -11.64 -5.11 25.94
N PRO A 348 -12.38 -4.67 26.98
CA PRO A 348 -11.77 -4.18 28.23
C PRO A 348 -11.14 -5.29 29.08
N CYS A 349 -11.53 -6.55 28.85
CA CYS A 349 -11.02 -7.76 29.52
C CYS A 349 -11.28 -9.01 28.68
N PRO A 350 -10.76 -10.20 29.04
CA PRO A 350 -10.98 -11.43 28.28
C PRO A 350 -12.44 -11.82 28.05
N CYS A 351 -13.33 -11.59 29.04
CA CYS A 351 -14.75 -11.86 28.84
C CYS A 351 -15.50 -10.73 28.13
N GLY A 352 -14.88 -9.54 27.99
CA GLY A 352 -15.45 -8.38 27.31
C GLY A 352 -16.37 -7.48 28.17
N TYR A 353 -16.71 -7.87 29.38
CA TYR A 353 -17.78 -7.20 30.17
C TYR A 353 -17.30 -6.36 31.37
N LEU A 354 -16.01 -6.05 31.46
CA LEU A 354 -15.51 -5.16 32.53
C LEU A 354 -16.08 -3.76 32.32
N GLY A 355 -16.80 -3.26 33.33
CA GLY A 355 -17.49 -1.96 33.27
C GLY A 355 -18.83 -1.98 32.51
N HIS A 356 -19.34 -3.15 32.11
CA HIS A 356 -20.62 -3.25 31.42
C HIS A 356 -21.78 -3.02 32.39
N PRO A 357 -22.79 -2.16 32.07
CA PRO A 357 -23.83 -1.76 33.00
C PRO A 357 -24.79 -2.90 33.43
N SER A 358 -25.05 -3.88 32.53
CA SER A 358 -26.04 -4.94 32.75
C SER A 358 -25.45 -6.34 32.88
N THR A 359 -24.24 -6.58 32.36
CA THR A 359 -23.60 -7.90 32.36
C THR A 359 -22.37 -7.90 33.28
N PRO A 360 -22.33 -8.66 34.36
CA PRO A 360 -21.20 -8.66 35.29
C PRO A 360 -19.95 -9.29 34.66
N CYS A 361 -18.79 -8.66 34.85
CA CYS A 361 -17.50 -9.22 34.49
C CYS A 361 -17.17 -10.40 35.42
N ARG A 362 -16.60 -11.49 34.80
CA ARG A 362 -16.19 -12.71 35.53
C ARG A 362 -14.65 -12.84 35.63
N CYS A 363 -13.92 -11.84 35.16
CA CYS A 363 -12.46 -11.87 35.14
C CYS A 363 -11.88 -11.43 36.48
N THR A 364 -10.82 -12.11 36.92
CA THR A 364 -10.01 -11.63 38.06
C THR A 364 -9.15 -10.45 37.65
N PRO A 365 -8.73 -9.57 38.56
CA PRO A 365 -7.85 -8.44 38.27
C PRO A 365 -6.56 -8.89 37.55
N GLU A 366 -5.99 -10.04 37.96
CA GLU A 366 -4.78 -10.59 37.35
C GLU A 366 -5.02 -11.04 35.90
N SER A 367 -6.20 -11.59 35.60
CA SER A 367 -6.55 -11.99 34.24
C SER A 367 -6.73 -10.78 33.31
N VAL A 368 -7.33 -9.70 33.84
CA VAL A 368 -7.45 -8.42 33.12
C VAL A 368 -6.08 -7.80 32.86
N ALA A 369 -5.22 -7.74 33.88
CA ALA A 369 -3.86 -7.23 33.74
C ALA A 369 -3.06 -8.04 32.71
N ARG A 370 -3.12 -9.38 32.77
CA ARG A 370 -2.44 -10.28 31.80
C ARG A 370 -2.95 -10.05 30.36
N TYR A 371 -4.25 -9.85 30.19
CA TYR A 371 -4.86 -9.57 28.88
C TYR A 371 -4.35 -8.25 28.30
N ARG A 372 -4.36 -7.18 29.07
CA ARG A 372 -3.90 -5.85 28.65
C ARG A 372 -2.38 -5.83 28.40
N ASN A 373 -1.60 -6.54 29.21
CA ASN A 373 -0.14 -6.64 29.07
C ASN A 373 0.34 -7.47 27.85
N LYS A 374 -0.58 -8.12 27.12
CA LYS A 374 -0.23 -8.69 25.80
C LYS A 374 0.21 -7.59 24.82
N ILE A 375 -0.31 -6.39 24.96
CA ILE A 375 0.09 -5.22 24.16
C ILE A 375 1.28 -4.56 24.87
N SER A 376 2.39 -4.41 24.18
CA SER A 376 3.56 -3.78 24.76
C SER A 376 3.37 -2.28 24.98
N GLY A 377 3.94 -1.75 26.07
CA GLY A 377 3.95 -0.31 26.35
C GLY A 377 4.48 0.51 25.16
N PRO A 378 5.60 0.12 24.53
CA PRO A 378 6.11 0.80 23.33
C PRO A 378 5.14 0.86 22.13
N LEU A 379 4.26 -0.13 21.95
CA LEU A 379 3.22 -0.07 20.92
C LEU A 379 2.09 0.88 21.33
N LEU A 380 1.62 0.80 22.59
CA LEU A 380 0.61 1.73 23.13
C LEU A 380 1.10 3.18 23.07
N ASP A 381 2.37 3.40 23.34
CA ASP A 381 2.97 4.73 23.21
C ASP A 381 2.91 5.29 21.78
N ARG A 382 2.73 4.45 20.75
CA ARG A 382 2.58 4.88 19.35
C ARG A 382 1.14 5.16 18.94
N ILE A 383 0.18 4.85 19.78
CA ILE A 383 -1.23 5.17 19.54
C ILE A 383 -1.52 6.57 20.09
N ASP A 384 -2.07 7.46 19.26
CA ASP A 384 -2.32 8.86 19.60
C ASP A 384 -3.61 9.04 20.40
N LEU A 385 -4.68 8.35 19.96
CA LEU A 385 -6.02 8.46 20.52
C LEU A 385 -6.44 7.13 21.14
N THR A 386 -6.94 7.16 22.35
CA THR A 386 -7.55 6.01 23.03
C THR A 386 -8.91 6.40 23.58
N ILE A 387 -9.95 5.67 23.17
CA ILE A 387 -11.34 5.96 23.56
C ILE A 387 -12.04 4.73 24.10
N GLU A 388 -13.01 4.98 24.96
CA GLU A 388 -14.00 3.99 25.34
C GLU A 388 -15.24 4.11 24.45
N VAL A 389 -15.72 2.96 23.95
CA VAL A 389 -16.94 2.84 23.15
C VAL A 389 -17.97 2.12 24.00
N PRO A 390 -18.88 2.85 24.67
CA PRO A 390 -19.85 2.24 25.57
C PRO A 390 -20.90 1.45 24.81
N SER A 391 -21.54 0.48 25.49
CA SER A 391 -22.74 -0.16 24.97
C SER A 391 -23.91 0.82 25.06
N LEU A 392 -24.67 0.94 23.96
CA LEU A 392 -25.92 1.70 23.94
C LEU A 392 -27.09 0.79 24.32
N SER A 393 -28.02 1.29 25.12
CA SER A 393 -29.25 0.58 25.39
C SER A 393 -30.16 0.53 24.15
N ALA A 394 -31.09 -0.43 24.13
CA ALA A 394 -32.07 -0.52 23.06
C ALA A 394 -32.92 0.77 22.92
N ALA A 395 -33.23 1.41 24.04
CA ALA A 395 -33.98 2.67 24.09
C ALA A 395 -33.16 3.81 23.41
N GLU A 396 -31.85 3.92 23.72
CA GLU A 396 -30.97 4.91 23.09
C GLU A 396 -30.84 4.66 21.61
N LEU A 397 -30.71 3.41 21.16
CA LEU A 397 -30.62 3.07 19.73
C LEU A 397 -31.89 3.41 18.94
N MET A 398 -33.06 3.28 19.57
CA MET A 398 -34.36 3.59 18.95
C MET A 398 -34.67 5.09 18.91
N GLN A 399 -34.17 5.85 19.86
CA GLN A 399 -34.48 7.29 20.04
C GLN A 399 -33.46 8.19 19.29
N GLN A 400 -32.31 7.66 18.89
CA GLN A 400 -31.27 8.48 18.27
C GLN A 400 -31.54 8.67 16.76
N GLU A 401 -31.43 9.92 16.34
CA GLU A 401 -31.43 10.31 14.95
C GLU A 401 -30.19 9.77 14.21
N ALA A 402 -30.27 9.71 12.89
CA ALA A 402 -29.13 9.41 12.05
C ALA A 402 -27.96 10.38 12.33
N GLY A 403 -26.75 9.86 12.27
CA GLY A 403 -25.56 10.70 12.45
C GLY A 403 -25.33 11.66 11.29
N GLU A 404 -24.31 12.51 11.40
CA GLU A 404 -23.84 13.31 10.27
C GLU A 404 -23.29 12.38 9.17
N SER A 405 -23.52 12.75 7.90
CA SER A 405 -23.04 12.00 6.76
C SER A 405 -21.51 12.01 6.66
N SER A 406 -20.95 10.96 6.05
CA SER A 406 -19.53 10.92 5.73
C SER A 406 -19.10 12.12 4.89
N ALA A 407 -19.93 12.60 3.98
CA ALA A 407 -19.64 13.76 3.12
C ALA A 407 -19.42 15.05 3.94
N THR A 408 -20.31 15.33 4.90
CA THR A 408 -20.21 16.52 5.75
C THR A 408 -18.92 16.49 6.62
N VAL A 409 -18.59 15.32 7.17
CA VAL A 409 -17.36 15.15 7.97
C VAL A 409 -16.12 15.26 7.09
N LEU A 410 -16.15 14.68 5.87
CA LEU A 410 -15.06 14.76 4.88
C LEU A 410 -14.73 16.21 4.51
N GLU A 411 -15.74 17.08 4.35
CA GLU A 411 -15.51 18.50 4.08
C GLU A 411 -14.69 19.18 5.19
N ARG A 412 -15.03 18.95 6.48
CA ARG A 412 -14.28 19.49 7.62
C ARG A 412 -12.87 18.91 7.71
N VAL A 413 -12.73 17.60 7.51
CA VAL A 413 -11.44 16.91 7.49
C VAL A 413 -10.55 17.46 6.39
N THR A 414 -11.10 17.65 5.18
CA THR A 414 -10.36 18.19 4.02
C THR A 414 -9.92 19.63 4.28
N ALA A 415 -10.77 20.47 4.86
CA ALA A 415 -10.41 21.83 5.24
C ALA A 415 -9.28 21.86 6.27
N ALA A 416 -9.36 21.05 7.33
CA ALA A 416 -8.32 20.94 8.35
C ALA A 416 -6.98 20.43 7.76
N ARG A 417 -7.00 19.42 6.89
CA ARG A 417 -5.79 18.95 6.20
C ARG A 417 -5.18 20.00 5.29
N LYS A 418 -5.99 20.77 4.58
CA LYS A 418 -5.49 21.89 3.75
C LYS A 418 -4.73 22.90 4.59
N ILE A 419 -5.22 23.24 5.80
CA ILE A 419 -4.50 24.13 6.74
C ILE A 419 -3.14 23.50 7.11
N GLN A 420 -3.10 22.21 7.43
CA GLN A 420 -1.87 21.50 7.80
C GLN A 420 -0.86 21.45 6.66
N TYR A 421 -1.28 21.08 5.46
CA TYR A 421 -0.40 21.03 4.29
C TYR A 421 0.15 22.42 3.93
N ASN A 422 -0.66 23.47 3.99
CA ASN A 422 -0.21 24.85 3.76
C ASN A 422 0.80 25.32 4.82
N ARG A 423 0.64 24.91 6.07
CA ARG A 423 1.52 25.28 7.18
C ARG A 423 2.84 24.51 7.19
N GLN A 424 2.82 23.22 6.85
CA GLN A 424 3.93 22.30 7.12
C GLN A 424 4.17 21.19 6.08
N GLY A 425 3.36 21.08 5.03
CA GLY A 425 3.51 20.10 3.96
C GLY A 425 3.13 18.65 4.32
N LYS A 426 2.58 18.42 5.53
CA LYS A 426 2.21 17.08 6.04
C LYS A 426 1.15 17.17 7.12
N VAL A 427 0.55 16.04 7.49
CA VAL A 427 -0.45 15.95 8.56
C VAL A 427 0.19 16.11 9.95
N ASN A 428 -0.61 16.49 10.95
CA ASN A 428 -0.11 16.79 12.29
C ASN A 428 0.52 15.58 13.00
N ALA A 429 0.05 14.34 12.75
CA ALA A 429 0.64 13.13 13.34
C ALA A 429 2.11 12.93 12.93
N GLU A 430 2.53 13.44 11.77
CA GLU A 430 3.88 13.31 11.24
C GLU A 430 4.84 14.43 11.70
N LEU A 431 4.37 15.41 12.49
CA LEU A 431 5.25 16.45 13.02
C LEU A 431 6.31 15.85 13.95
N SER A 432 7.56 16.13 13.68
CA SER A 432 8.66 15.80 14.58
C SER A 432 8.60 16.65 15.87
N VAL A 433 9.34 16.26 16.89
CA VAL A 433 9.40 16.99 18.17
C VAL A 433 9.88 18.44 17.95
N GLY A 434 10.93 18.64 17.16
CA GLY A 434 11.46 19.97 16.88
C GLY A 434 10.53 20.86 16.04
N GLU A 435 9.66 20.27 15.22
CA GLU A 435 8.66 21.02 14.44
C GLU A 435 7.45 21.44 15.29
N LEU A 436 7.13 20.70 16.34
CA LEU A 436 6.02 21.05 17.23
C LEU A 436 6.22 22.40 17.90
N ASP A 437 7.43 22.73 18.34
CA ASP A 437 7.73 23.98 19.02
C ASP A 437 7.48 25.21 18.14
N GLY A 438 7.76 25.11 16.84
CA GLY A 438 7.57 26.23 15.90
C GLY A 438 6.22 26.25 15.18
N LYS A 439 5.69 25.05 14.83
CA LYS A 439 4.51 24.92 13.93
C LYS A 439 3.20 24.72 14.66
N ALA A 440 3.21 24.19 15.90
CA ALA A 440 1.99 23.96 16.64
C ALA A 440 1.32 25.23 17.17
N ARG A 441 2.04 26.35 17.29
CA ARG A 441 1.53 27.65 17.77
C ARG A 441 0.70 27.52 19.03
N ILE A 442 1.33 27.11 20.15
CA ILE A 442 0.65 26.83 21.39
C ILE A 442 0.68 28.05 22.29
N GLN A 443 -0.48 28.46 22.79
CA GLN A 443 -0.57 29.52 23.77
C GLN A 443 0.11 29.10 25.08
N LYS A 444 0.72 30.05 25.77
CA LYS A 444 1.45 29.82 27.02
C LYS A 444 0.58 29.16 28.10
N GLU A 445 -0.66 29.62 28.24
CA GLU A 445 -1.63 29.02 29.17
C GLU A 445 -1.95 27.54 28.86
N ALA A 446 -1.99 27.18 27.55
CA ALA A 446 -2.21 25.83 27.08
C ALA A 446 -1.01 24.94 27.43
N GLN A 447 0.21 25.47 27.29
CA GLN A 447 1.44 24.78 27.62
C GLN A 447 1.58 24.54 29.13
N GLU A 448 1.28 25.54 29.95
CA GLU A 448 1.28 25.43 31.42
C GLU A 448 0.22 24.42 31.90
N ALA A 449 -0.98 24.46 31.32
CA ALA A 449 -2.04 23.49 31.65
C ALA A 449 -1.61 22.05 31.29
N LEU A 450 -0.94 21.86 30.16
CA LEU A 450 -0.42 20.54 29.77
C LEU A 450 0.66 20.06 30.73
N GLY A 451 1.62 20.91 31.10
CA GLY A 451 2.66 20.60 32.09
C GLY A 451 2.07 20.13 33.43
N THR A 452 1.10 20.87 33.97
CA THR A 452 0.41 20.52 35.21
C THR A 452 -0.32 19.15 35.12
N MET A 453 -0.93 18.86 33.97
CA MET A 453 -1.65 17.60 33.77
C MET A 453 -0.71 16.41 33.56
N LEU A 454 0.47 16.62 32.96
CA LEU A 454 1.49 15.59 32.83
C LEU A 454 1.98 15.09 34.17
N GLU A 455 2.27 16.03 35.10
CA GLU A 455 2.67 15.69 36.47
C GLU A 455 1.58 14.93 37.19
N LYS A 456 0.32 15.43 37.17
CA LYS A 456 -0.83 14.81 37.82
C LYS A 456 -1.15 13.41 37.30
N LEU A 457 -0.97 13.15 36.03
CA LEU A 457 -1.31 11.88 35.37
C LEU A 457 -0.08 10.98 35.15
N SER A 458 1.11 11.39 35.62
CA SER A 458 2.38 10.66 35.46
C SER A 458 2.63 10.23 33.99
N LEU A 459 2.34 11.11 33.04
CA LEU A 459 2.49 10.81 31.61
C LEU A 459 3.93 11.00 31.13
N SER A 460 4.35 10.18 30.18
CA SER A 460 5.70 10.25 29.59
C SER A 460 5.88 11.48 28.67
N ALA A 461 7.15 11.87 28.41
CA ALA A 461 7.46 12.92 27.45
C ALA A 461 6.92 12.60 26.03
N ARG A 462 6.88 11.32 25.65
CA ARG A 462 6.25 10.89 24.38
C ARG A 462 4.75 11.21 24.37
N SER A 463 4.07 10.99 25.49
CA SER A 463 2.64 11.34 25.64
C SER A 463 2.42 12.84 25.47
N PHE A 464 3.32 13.68 26.00
CA PHE A 464 3.27 15.13 25.81
C PHE A 464 3.19 15.49 24.32
N HIS A 465 4.15 15.05 23.52
CA HIS A 465 4.20 15.42 22.11
C HIS A 465 2.98 14.90 21.31
N ARG A 466 2.42 13.74 21.69
CA ARG A 466 1.21 13.20 21.06
C ARG A 466 -0.03 14.04 21.39
N ILE A 467 -0.21 14.37 22.66
CA ILE A 467 -1.29 15.28 23.08
C ILE A 467 -1.20 16.61 22.31
N MET A 468 0.01 17.11 22.12
CA MET A 468 0.24 18.34 21.38
C MET A 468 -0.19 18.24 19.90
N ARG A 469 0.16 17.13 19.22
CA ARG A 469 -0.26 16.88 17.83
C ARG A 469 -1.79 16.80 17.72
N VAL A 470 -2.44 16.09 18.64
CA VAL A 470 -3.90 15.98 18.72
C VAL A 470 -4.55 17.34 19.03
N ALA A 471 -4.00 18.11 19.97
CA ALA A 471 -4.49 19.45 20.29
C ALA A 471 -4.37 20.40 19.09
N ARG A 472 -3.28 20.30 18.31
CA ARG A 472 -3.14 21.07 17.06
C ARG A 472 -4.20 20.68 16.03
N THR A 473 -4.50 19.37 15.90
CA THR A 473 -5.56 18.90 14.99
C THR A 473 -6.94 19.41 15.43
N LEU A 474 -7.23 19.44 16.72
CA LEU A 474 -8.47 19.99 17.25
C LEU A 474 -8.59 21.51 16.94
N ALA A 475 -7.50 22.25 17.03
CA ALA A 475 -7.48 23.66 16.69
C ALA A 475 -7.65 23.88 15.16
N ASP A 476 -7.03 23.03 14.33
CA ASP A 476 -7.20 23.08 12.86
C ASP A 476 -8.66 22.78 12.45
N LEU A 477 -9.32 21.82 13.10
CA LEU A 477 -10.74 21.50 12.90
C LEU A 477 -11.67 22.66 13.34
N ALA A 478 -11.26 23.42 14.37
CA ALA A 478 -11.98 24.59 14.82
C ALA A 478 -11.69 25.87 13.98
N GLY A 479 -10.71 25.81 13.08
CA GLY A 479 -10.23 26.98 12.34
C GLY A 479 -9.38 27.97 13.15
N ASP A 480 -8.92 27.54 14.35
CA ASP A 480 -8.12 28.38 15.24
C ASP A 480 -6.63 28.37 14.83
N GLU A 481 -6.03 29.56 14.74
CA GLU A 481 -4.60 29.68 14.41
C GLU A 481 -3.70 29.14 15.52
N GLU A 482 -4.11 29.29 16.77
CA GLU A 482 -3.36 28.89 17.96
C GLU A 482 -4.04 27.79 18.74
N VAL A 483 -3.23 26.94 19.37
CA VAL A 483 -3.73 25.89 20.27
C VAL A 483 -4.04 26.51 21.63
N ARG A 484 -5.32 26.55 22.00
CA ARG A 484 -5.82 27.05 23.27
C ARG A 484 -5.87 25.95 24.33
N LYS A 485 -6.00 26.32 25.60
CA LYS A 485 -6.18 25.41 26.73
C LYS A 485 -7.33 24.41 26.53
N THR A 486 -8.43 24.84 25.90
CA THR A 486 -9.58 23.99 25.59
C THR A 486 -9.24 22.82 24.68
N HIS A 487 -8.37 23.05 23.65
CA HIS A 487 -7.90 22.01 22.73
C HIS A 487 -7.03 20.99 23.47
N VAL A 488 -6.13 21.46 24.32
CA VAL A 488 -5.28 20.57 25.15
C VAL A 488 -6.11 19.71 26.08
N MET A 489 -7.09 20.30 26.78
CA MET A 489 -7.96 19.54 27.69
C MET A 489 -8.79 18.48 26.98
N LYS A 490 -9.31 18.78 25.77
CA LYS A 490 -9.99 17.79 24.92
C LYS A 490 -9.03 16.70 24.49
N ALA A 491 -7.82 17.05 24.04
CA ALA A 491 -6.81 16.08 23.60
C ALA A 491 -6.41 15.11 24.73
N ILE A 492 -6.26 15.60 25.97
CA ILE A 492 -6.00 14.77 27.15
C ILE A 492 -7.15 13.78 27.38
N GLY A 493 -8.41 14.19 27.15
CA GLY A 493 -9.58 13.33 27.26
C GLY A 493 -9.52 12.08 26.38
N PHE A 494 -8.89 12.19 25.20
CA PHE A 494 -8.69 11.07 24.26
C PHE A 494 -7.51 10.16 24.62
N ARG A 495 -6.91 10.28 25.78
CA ARG A 495 -5.77 9.45 26.21
C ARG A 495 -5.96 8.74 27.56
N ARG A 496 -7.16 8.82 28.15
CA ARG A 496 -7.44 8.33 29.50
C ARG A 496 -7.97 6.90 29.60
N ALA A 497 -8.22 6.21 28.50
CA ALA A 497 -8.93 4.93 28.50
C ALA A 497 -8.10 3.68 28.88
N LEU A 498 -6.79 3.81 29.21
CA LEU A 498 -5.93 2.66 29.55
C LEU A 498 -5.31 2.79 30.93
#